data_d507e192cae1f717f0f0265b297fc715
#
_entry.id   d507e192cae1f717f0f0265b297fc715
#
_cell.length_a   1.000
_cell.length_b   1.000
_cell.length_c   1.000
_cell.angle_alpha   90.00
_cell.angle_beta   90.00
_cell.angle_gamma   90.00
#
_symmetry.space_group_name_H-M   'P 1'
#
loop_
_entity.id
_entity.type
_entity.pdbx_description
1 polymer ?
#
loop_
_entity_poly.entity_id
_entity_poly.type
_entity_poly.pdbx_seq_one_letter_code
_entity_poly.pdbx_strand_id
1 'polypeptide(L)'
;MKTKPLISIDEVRGFLGWPKATHVLIWILFGILGWHRVNRVHARFADRKGPDFARALLASRGIKLRYFSSDLDRIPRTGGLVFAANHPLGAMDGLALLQIVSAVRPDVRVMGNALLNRIESLKPYLIAVNPFEGKHRSPYASGRGLIEAKQWVQQGGCLIMFPAGEVSSWRLKPWGIHDRPWPRASQRFLRSVQASVIPVDVRASLSWHFYFLGFLGPIVRTLLLPIEAIRPRWFFSIDLRLAKAMKPDPSQSDAEFADAVRLRRRQLRPIKPSKARRWKSRFFALRSLDPLPAAASPQVISAELRALDPEALLTQHRDLKVYLAQGRSIPQVIQELGRLREITFRGVGEGSGKARDLDRFDPEYHHLILWNESEQAVWGAYRLGFGQELYARGGINAFYLSGFFKIRPSGHALFAHTLEMSRAFVVPEAQLKPMPLYLLWKGIVHVLLRHPGQLRYVLGTVSVSNSYARHSQAVMLGFLNQHFKDERWAGSIRPRKRFRLRLRKRDREFIAQSEPADMQRFDRLISDIEPGGLRFPVLLKKYAGQNAKVIAFNRDPEFNTVDALMYMDVSDLPQETLRPVLEELEAAQSQV
;
A
#
# COMPACT_ATOMS: atom_id res chain seq x y z
N MET A 1 -24.99 37.68 23.14
CA MET A 1 -25.08 36.75 24.27
C MET A 1 -23.68 36.38 24.77
N LYS A 2 -23.37 36.58 26.07
CA LYS A 2 -22.06 36.13 26.61
C LYS A 2 -22.06 34.59 26.62
N THR A 3 -21.22 33.99 25.81
CA THR A 3 -21.03 32.53 25.81
C THR A 3 -20.51 32.06 27.16
N LYS A 4 -21.13 31.01 27.74
CA LYS A 4 -20.62 30.44 28.99
C LYS A 4 -19.17 29.94 28.77
N PRO A 5 -18.27 30.16 29.73
CA PRO A 5 -16.92 29.65 29.64
C PRO A 5 -16.94 28.11 29.57
N LEU A 6 -16.02 27.52 28.81
CA LEU A 6 -15.90 26.08 28.68
C LEU A 6 -15.62 25.40 30.02
N ILE A 7 -14.77 26.04 30.85
CA ILE A 7 -14.52 25.72 32.26
C ILE A 7 -14.47 27.01 33.05
N SER A 8 -15.18 27.06 34.17
CA SER A 8 -15.16 28.19 35.09
C SER A 8 -14.21 27.93 36.26
N ILE A 9 -13.75 29.02 36.88
CA ILE A 9 -12.88 28.97 38.09
C ILE A 9 -13.63 28.27 39.22
N ASP A 10 -14.93 28.56 39.38
CA ASP A 10 -15.78 27.97 40.43
C ASP A 10 -15.93 26.47 40.29
N GLU A 11 -16.04 25.97 39.06
CA GLU A 11 -16.09 24.52 38.77
C GLU A 11 -14.78 23.84 39.16
N VAL A 12 -13.62 24.41 38.79
CA VAL A 12 -12.33 23.84 39.16
C VAL A 12 -12.12 23.88 40.67
N ARG A 13 -12.54 24.97 41.31
CA ARG A 13 -12.50 25.08 42.78
C ARG A 13 -13.34 23.99 43.44
N GLY A 14 -14.59 23.80 42.98
CA GLY A 14 -15.47 22.76 43.48
C GLY A 14 -14.92 21.37 43.28
N PHE A 15 -14.30 21.10 42.12
CA PHE A 15 -13.65 19.83 41.83
C PHE A 15 -12.44 19.54 42.75
N LEU A 16 -11.65 20.57 43.09
CA LEU A 16 -10.50 20.45 43.97
C LEU A 16 -10.89 20.45 45.46
N GLY A 17 -12.13 20.75 45.80
CA GLY A 17 -12.58 20.91 47.18
C GLY A 17 -11.96 22.12 47.89
N TRP A 18 -11.49 23.12 47.17
CA TRP A 18 -10.76 24.28 47.72
C TRP A 18 -11.72 25.36 48.20
N PRO A 19 -11.36 26.09 49.33
CA PRO A 19 -12.21 27.13 49.88
C PRO A 19 -12.31 28.36 48.96
N LYS A 20 -13.35 29.19 49.16
CA LYS A 20 -13.59 30.40 48.35
C LYS A 20 -12.41 31.36 48.30
N ALA A 21 -11.62 31.46 49.36
CA ALA A 21 -10.41 32.29 49.45
C ALA A 21 -9.33 31.95 48.40
N THR A 22 -9.35 30.76 47.80
CA THR A 22 -8.38 30.33 46.77
C THR A 22 -8.74 30.79 45.35
N HIS A 23 -9.81 31.58 45.18
CA HIS A 23 -10.26 32.02 43.84
C HIS A 23 -9.19 32.75 43.06
N VAL A 24 -8.43 33.67 43.70
CA VAL A 24 -7.34 34.41 43.07
C VAL A 24 -6.19 33.48 42.64
N LEU A 25 -5.87 32.49 43.47
CA LEU A 25 -4.84 31.50 43.13
C LEU A 25 -5.26 30.66 41.91
N ILE A 26 -6.49 30.23 41.87
CA ILE A 26 -7.02 29.48 40.70
C ILE A 26 -7.05 30.38 39.47
N TRP A 27 -7.40 31.66 39.60
CA TRP A 27 -7.38 32.62 38.50
C TRP A 27 -5.96 32.80 37.93
N ILE A 28 -4.94 32.90 38.79
CA ILE A 28 -3.52 32.95 38.38
C ILE A 28 -3.12 31.64 37.69
N LEU A 29 -3.48 30.47 38.24
CA LEU A 29 -3.24 29.16 37.63
C LEU A 29 -3.91 29.04 36.29
N PHE A 30 -5.14 29.53 36.09
CA PHE A 30 -5.83 29.61 34.81
C PHE A 30 -5.06 30.43 33.78
N GLY A 31 -4.45 31.56 34.23
CA GLY A 31 -3.59 32.40 33.40
C GLY A 31 -2.33 31.65 32.95
N ILE A 32 -1.61 31.05 33.88
CA ILE A 32 -0.37 30.29 33.67
C ILE A 32 -0.63 29.07 32.77
N LEU A 33 -1.67 28.31 33.07
CA LEU A 33 -2.07 27.13 32.29
C LEU A 33 -2.72 27.48 30.93
N GLY A 34 -3.04 28.76 30.68
CA GLY A 34 -3.62 29.18 29.40
C GLY A 34 -5.12 28.93 29.23
N TRP A 35 -5.86 28.59 30.30
CA TRP A 35 -7.31 28.32 30.24
C TRP A 35 -8.12 29.56 29.84
N HIS A 36 -7.70 30.77 30.18
CA HIS A 36 -8.34 31.99 29.68
C HIS A 36 -8.29 32.08 28.14
N ARG A 37 -7.21 31.58 27.52
CA ARG A 37 -7.09 31.52 26.07
C ARG A 37 -8.05 30.45 25.48
N VAL A 38 -8.21 29.31 26.16
CA VAL A 38 -9.17 28.28 25.77
C VAL A 38 -10.57 28.84 25.71
N ASN A 39 -11.03 29.51 26.78
CA ASN A 39 -12.34 30.12 26.85
C ASN A 39 -12.54 31.22 25.78
N ARG A 40 -11.52 32.04 25.53
CA ARG A 40 -11.56 33.07 24.47
C ARG A 40 -11.66 32.49 23.07
N VAL A 41 -10.92 31.43 22.77
CA VAL A 41 -10.97 30.74 21.49
C VAL A 41 -12.33 30.05 21.30
N HIS A 42 -12.85 29.42 22.34
CA HIS A 42 -14.20 28.83 22.32
C HIS A 42 -15.26 29.90 21.99
N ALA A 43 -15.25 31.04 22.70
CA ALA A 43 -16.19 32.13 22.46
C ALA A 43 -16.11 32.71 21.04
N ARG A 44 -14.92 32.74 20.43
CA ARG A 44 -14.70 33.29 19.07
C ARG A 44 -15.40 32.47 17.98
N PHE A 45 -15.59 31.17 18.18
CA PHE A 45 -16.17 30.27 17.17
C PHE A 45 -17.49 29.65 17.61
N ALA A 46 -18.12 30.19 18.66
CA ALA A 46 -19.35 29.64 19.23
C ALA A 46 -20.58 29.73 18.30
N ASP A 47 -20.53 30.62 17.31
CA ASP A 47 -21.54 30.81 16.26
C ASP A 47 -21.53 29.69 15.21
N ARG A 48 -20.40 28.96 15.06
CA ARG A 48 -20.22 27.90 14.08
C ARG A 48 -20.64 26.56 14.66
N LYS A 49 -21.13 25.65 13.81
CA LYS A 49 -21.61 24.33 14.25
C LYS A 49 -20.82 23.19 13.58
N GLY A 50 -20.60 22.13 14.31
CA GLY A 50 -20.07 20.86 13.83
C GLY A 50 -18.80 20.96 12.98
N PRO A 51 -18.86 20.50 11.72
CA PRO A 51 -17.71 20.50 10.81
C PRO A 51 -17.13 21.89 10.53
N ASP A 52 -17.97 22.95 10.49
CA ASP A 52 -17.51 24.32 10.25
C ASP A 52 -16.80 24.90 11.47
N PHE A 53 -17.23 24.55 12.68
CA PHE A 53 -16.48 24.83 13.90
C PHE A 53 -15.11 24.14 13.86
N ALA A 54 -15.07 22.85 13.51
CA ALA A 54 -13.84 22.08 13.41
C ALA A 54 -12.87 22.72 12.41
N ARG A 55 -13.35 23.04 11.20
CA ARG A 55 -12.57 23.69 10.13
C ARG A 55 -11.98 25.03 10.60
N ALA A 56 -12.82 25.88 11.17
CA ALA A 56 -12.41 27.22 11.62
C ALA A 56 -11.37 27.16 12.74
N LEU A 57 -11.57 26.27 13.73
CA LEU A 57 -10.63 26.08 14.81
C LEU A 57 -9.28 25.58 14.33
N LEU A 58 -9.24 24.51 13.51
CA LEU A 58 -8.02 23.94 12.95
C LEU A 58 -7.25 24.97 12.09
N ALA A 59 -7.96 25.68 11.21
CA ALA A 59 -7.37 26.72 10.37
C ALA A 59 -6.79 27.86 11.20
N SER A 60 -7.50 28.33 12.24
CA SER A 60 -7.02 29.39 13.15
C SER A 60 -5.75 29.02 13.91
N ARG A 61 -5.43 27.74 14.01
CA ARG A 61 -4.20 27.23 14.66
C ARG A 61 -3.08 26.93 13.65
N GLY A 62 -3.29 27.19 12.37
CA GLY A 62 -2.32 26.90 11.30
C GLY A 62 -2.19 25.40 10.99
N ILE A 63 -3.16 24.59 11.37
CA ILE A 63 -3.14 23.13 11.19
C ILE A 63 -3.64 22.78 9.80
N LYS A 64 -2.83 22.04 9.04
CA LYS A 64 -3.18 21.49 7.72
C LYS A 64 -3.53 20.01 7.83
N LEU A 65 -4.71 19.63 7.34
CA LEU A 65 -5.08 18.23 7.19
C LEU A 65 -4.50 17.72 5.88
N ARG A 66 -3.86 16.55 5.94
CA ARG A 66 -3.32 15.87 4.75
C ARG A 66 -3.90 14.46 4.70
N TYR A 67 -4.48 14.12 3.59
CA TYR A 67 -5.05 12.80 3.30
C TYR A 67 -4.98 12.55 1.79
N PHE A 68 -5.21 11.31 1.37
CA PHE A 68 -5.39 10.99 -0.04
C PHE A 68 -6.88 11.03 -0.39
N SER A 69 -7.24 11.66 -1.52
CA SER A 69 -8.63 11.68 -2.02
C SER A 69 -9.17 10.26 -2.19
N SER A 70 -8.34 9.34 -2.71
CA SER A 70 -8.68 7.92 -2.85
C SER A 70 -8.99 7.21 -1.52
N ASP A 71 -8.58 7.73 -0.37
CA ASP A 71 -8.99 7.19 0.92
C ASP A 71 -10.44 7.58 1.25
N LEU A 72 -10.91 8.77 0.81
CA LEU A 72 -12.29 9.21 0.99
C LEU A 72 -13.25 8.47 0.06
N ASP A 73 -12.81 8.13 -1.16
CA ASP A 73 -13.61 7.36 -2.13
C ASP A 73 -13.98 5.96 -1.61
N ARG A 74 -13.26 5.47 -0.61
CA ARG A 74 -13.52 4.17 0.05
C ARG A 74 -14.61 4.22 1.12
N ILE A 75 -15.09 5.40 1.49
CA ILE A 75 -16.11 5.56 2.53
C ILE A 75 -17.48 5.21 1.95
N PRO A 76 -18.17 4.19 2.49
CA PRO A 76 -19.55 3.89 2.10
C PRO A 76 -20.47 5.10 2.38
N ARG A 77 -21.22 5.51 1.39
CA ARG A 77 -22.11 6.68 1.49
C ARG A 77 -23.35 6.44 2.36
N THR A 78 -23.73 5.19 2.55
CA THR A 78 -24.91 4.76 3.32
C THR A 78 -24.60 3.54 4.18
N GLY A 79 -25.47 3.25 5.14
CA GLY A 79 -25.36 2.11 6.05
C GLY A 79 -24.49 2.37 7.26
N GLY A 80 -24.61 1.51 8.27
CA GLY A 80 -23.87 1.61 9.52
C GLY A 80 -22.34 1.53 9.32
N LEU A 81 -21.62 2.49 9.88
CA LEU A 81 -20.19 2.63 9.68
C LEU A 81 -19.47 3.09 10.93
N VAL A 82 -18.35 2.47 11.26
CA VAL A 82 -17.49 2.86 12.39
C VAL A 82 -16.09 3.18 11.91
N PHE A 83 -15.59 4.37 12.21
CA PHE A 83 -14.17 4.72 12.05
C PHE A 83 -13.44 4.44 13.36
N ALA A 84 -12.49 3.49 13.33
CA ALA A 84 -11.68 3.12 14.48
C ALA A 84 -10.27 3.73 14.38
N ALA A 85 -10.05 4.85 15.07
CA ALA A 85 -8.83 5.65 14.99
C ALA A 85 -7.92 5.50 16.21
N ASN A 86 -6.60 5.71 16.02
CA ASN A 86 -5.71 6.03 17.14
C ASN A 86 -5.92 7.49 17.59
N HIS A 87 -5.43 7.82 18.79
CA HIS A 87 -5.78 9.06 19.47
C HIS A 87 -4.55 9.90 19.91
N PRO A 88 -3.68 10.33 18.98
CA PRO A 88 -2.46 11.02 19.34
C PRO A 88 -2.62 12.48 19.83
N LEU A 89 -3.70 13.18 19.43
CA LEU A 89 -3.90 14.60 19.67
C LEU A 89 -5.11 14.94 20.55
N GLY A 90 -5.84 13.95 21.03
CA GLY A 90 -7.07 14.19 21.80
C GLY A 90 -8.20 14.78 20.96
N ALA A 91 -8.88 15.79 21.47
CA ALA A 91 -10.04 16.38 20.80
C ALA A 91 -9.77 16.81 19.34
N MET A 92 -8.51 17.14 19.01
CA MET A 92 -8.09 17.55 17.67
C MET A 92 -8.22 16.42 16.64
N ASP A 93 -8.06 15.16 17.05
CA ASP A 93 -8.26 14.01 16.15
C ASP A 93 -9.74 13.88 15.77
N GLY A 94 -10.62 14.04 16.77
CA GLY A 94 -12.07 14.04 16.55
C GLY A 94 -12.50 15.16 15.62
N LEU A 95 -12.00 16.37 15.81
CA LEU A 95 -12.31 17.53 14.94
C LEU A 95 -11.77 17.33 13.51
N ALA A 96 -10.54 16.82 13.37
CA ALA A 96 -9.96 16.54 12.06
C ALA A 96 -10.76 15.50 11.29
N LEU A 97 -11.14 14.42 11.94
CA LEU A 97 -11.97 13.37 11.33
C LEU A 97 -13.39 13.85 11.06
N LEU A 98 -14.02 14.60 11.99
CA LEU A 98 -15.35 15.18 11.77
C LEU A 98 -15.34 16.06 10.51
N GLN A 99 -14.34 16.92 10.33
CA GLN A 99 -14.23 17.80 9.17
C GLN A 99 -14.13 17.04 7.84
N ILE A 100 -13.35 15.95 7.76
CA ILE A 100 -13.16 15.25 6.48
C ILE A 100 -14.26 14.24 6.21
N VAL A 101 -14.76 13.54 7.24
CA VAL A 101 -15.78 12.50 7.09
C VAL A 101 -17.14 13.12 6.78
N SER A 102 -17.48 14.27 7.38
CA SER A 102 -18.75 14.96 7.13
C SER A 102 -18.95 15.39 5.68
N ALA A 103 -17.87 15.56 4.91
CA ALA A 103 -17.96 15.85 3.48
C ALA A 103 -18.53 14.68 2.65
N VAL A 104 -18.46 13.44 3.17
CA VAL A 104 -18.96 12.22 2.53
C VAL A 104 -20.18 11.67 3.29
N ARG A 105 -20.19 11.77 4.62
CA ARG A 105 -21.20 11.25 5.54
C ARG A 105 -21.64 12.38 6.49
N PRO A 106 -22.68 13.16 6.13
CA PRO A 106 -23.18 14.27 6.96
C PRO A 106 -23.80 13.77 8.29
N ASP A 107 -24.19 12.51 8.37
CA ASP A 107 -24.71 11.82 9.54
C ASP A 107 -23.63 11.36 10.54
N VAL A 108 -22.40 11.84 10.40
CA VAL A 108 -21.29 11.44 11.26
C VAL A 108 -21.41 12.00 12.68
N ARG A 109 -21.23 11.12 13.67
CA ARG A 109 -21.06 11.48 15.09
C ARG A 109 -19.73 11.00 15.64
N VAL A 110 -19.20 11.69 16.63
CA VAL A 110 -17.93 11.37 17.31
C VAL A 110 -18.22 10.89 18.72
N MET A 111 -17.72 9.72 19.08
CA MET A 111 -17.73 9.26 20.46
C MET A 111 -16.62 9.97 21.22
N GLY A 112 -16.99 10.76 22.22
CA GLY A 112 -16.05 11.60 22.97
C GLY A 112 -16.36 11.73 24.45
N ASN A 113 -15.43 12.31 25.20
CA ASN A 113 -15.62 12.57 26.63
C ASN A 113 -16.81 13.51 26.86
N ALA A 114 -17.61 13.23 27.88
CA ALA A 114 -18.78 14.04 28.30
C ALA A 114 -18.46 15.53 28.52
N LEU A 115 -17.21 15.89 28.84
CA LEU A 115 -16.77 17.30 28.93
C LEU A 115 -16.89 18.05 27.59
N LEU A 116 -16.80 17.35 26.46
CA LEU A 116 -16.97 17.96 25.13
C LEU A 116 -18.42 18.39 24.84
N ASN A 117 -19.42 17.85 25.54
CA ASN A 117 -20.81 18.31 25.44
C ASN A 117 -21.01 19.75 25.91
N ARG A 118 -20.02 20.35 26.60
CA ARG A 118 -20.03 21.77 26.96
C ARG A 118 -19.82 22.68 25.76
N ILE A 119 -19.30 22.13 24.65
CA ILE A 119 -19.12 22.86 23.39
C ILE A 119 -20.43 22.73 22.62
N GLU A 120 -21.33 23.71 22.78
CA GLU A 120 -22.65 23.71 22.14
C GLU A 120 -22.56 23.48 20.62
N SER A 121 -21.52 24.03 20.00
CA SER A 121 -21.22 23.86 18.57
C SER A 121 -21.04 22.41 18.13
N LEU A 122 -20.59 21.52 19.02
CA LEU A 122 -20.32 20.11 18.73
C LEU A 122 -21.39 19.15 19.26
N LYS A 123 -22.26 19.60 20.15
CA LYS A 123 -23.22 18.77 20.85
C LYS A 123 -24.07 17.86 19.95
N PRO A 124 -24.59 18.31 18.78
CA PRO A 124 -25.35 17.44 17.87
C PRO A 124 -24.50 16.33 17.22
N TYR A 125 -23.19 16.50 17.19
CA TYR A 125 -22.23 15.60 16.55
C TYR A 125 -21.48 14.71 17.56
N LEU A 126 -21.85 14.73 18.83
CA LEU A 126 -21.18 13.98 19.89
C LEU A 126 -22.09 12.92 20.49
N ILE A 127 -21.52 11.75 20.73
CA ILE A 127 -22.07 10.75 21.63
C ILE A 127 -21.14 10.71 22.85
N ALA A 128 -21.68 11.12 24.00
CA ALA A 128 -20.90 11.27 25.21
C ALA A 128 -20.65 9.93 25.90
N VAL A 129 -19.37 9.67 26.20
CA VAL A 129 -18.93 8.55 27.04
C VAL A 129 -18.06 9.08 28.17
N ASN A 130 -18.10 8.43 29.34
CA ASN A 130 -17.24 8.82 30.45
C ASN A 130 -16.08 7.83 30.59
N PRO A 131 -14.83 8.20 30.22
CA PRO A 131 -13.69 7.29 30.25
C PRO A 131 -13.11 7.08 31.68
N PHE A 132 -13.60 7.80 32.68
CA PHE A 132 -13.03 7.80 34.04
C PHE A 132 -13.80 6.92 35.04
N GLU A 133 -14.50 5.88 34.59
CA GLU A 133 -15.16 4.93 35.46
C GLU A 133 -14.18 3.90 36.04
N GLY A 134 -13.69 4.20 37.22
CA GLY A 134 -12.96 3.30 38.10
C GLY A 134 -13.16 3.70 39.55
N LYS A 135 -13.86 2.89 40.31
CA LYS A 135 -14.02 2.80 41.77
C LYS A 135 -15.03 3.69 42.51
N HIS A 136 -15.51 4.85 41.97
CA HIS A 136 -16.39 5.71 42.79
C HIS A 136 -17.55 6.41 42.06
N ARG A 137 -17.93 6.08 40.83
CA ARG A 137 -19.14 6.62 40.16
C ARG A 137 -19.84 5.60 39.24
N SER A 138 -21.17 5.74 39.19
CA SER A 138 -22.15 4.83 38.57
C SER A 138 -21.74 4.20 37.23
N PRO A 139 -21.79 2.85 37.09
CA PRO A 139 -21.55 2.13 35.82
C PRO A 139 -22.53 2.50 34.71
N TYR A 140 -23.64 3.17 35.05
CA TYR A 140 -24.73 3.49 34.13
C TYR A 140 -24.41 4.59 33.10
N ALA A 141 -23.52 5.52 33.39
CA ALA A 141 -23.27 6.65 32.50
C ALA A 141 -22.49 6.29 31.23
N SER A 142 -21.51 5.40 31.32
CA SER A 142 -20.74 4.88 30.16
C SER A 142 -21.55 3.86 29.36
N GLY A 143 -22.35 3.04 30.05
CA GLY A 143 -23.24 2.09 29.41
C GLY A 143 -24.22 2.77 28.44
N ARG A 144 -24.79 3.91 28.87
CA ARG A 144 -25.79 4.66 28.07
C ARG A 144 -25.18 5.20 26.77
N GLY A 145 -23.99 5.79 26.81
CA GLY A 145 -23.33 6.29 25.60
C GLY A 145 -22.92 5.18 24.61
N LEU A 146 -22.51 4.01 25.12
CA LEU A 146 -22.22 2.86 24.26
C LEU A 146 -23.49 2.27 23.62
N ILE A 147 -24.62 2.26 24.36
CA ILE A 147 -25.94 1.82 23.83
C ILE A 147 -26.40 2.80 22.74
N GLU A 148 -26.33 4.11 22.99
CA GLU A 148 -26.66 5.15 22.01
C GLU A 148 -25.81 5.02 20.74
N ALA A 149 -24.51 4.84 20.89
CA ALA A 149 -23.59 4.65 19.78
C ALA A 149 -23.91 3.39 18.96
N LYS A 150 -24.27 2.28 19.64
CA LYS A 150 -24.68 1.04 18.98
C LYS A 150 -25.97 1.24 18.20
N GLN A 151 -26.97 1.84 18.80
CA GLN A 151 -28.24 2.13 18.15
C GLN A 151 -28.05 3.04 16.93
N TRP A 152 -27.23 4.10 17.07
CA TRP A 152 -26.90 4.99 15.96
C TRP A 152 -26.32 4.26 14.76
N VAL A 153 -25.34 3.39 14.99
CA VAL A 153 -24.71 2.62 13.92
C VAL A 153 -25.68 1.59 13.33
N GLN A 154 -26.50 0.92 14.14
CA GLN A 154 -27.49 -0.06 13.67
C GLN A 154 -28.59 0.58 12.82
N GLN A 155 -28.93 1.84 13.08
CA GLN A 155 -29.86 2.64 12.27
C GLN A 155 -29.22 3.17 10.96
N GLY A 156 -27.99 2.76 10.64
CA GLY A 156 -27.29 3.19 9.43
C GLY A 156 -26.36 4.39 9.63
N GLY A 157 -26.25 4.93 10.84
CA GLY A 157 -25.44 6.10 11.15
C GLY A 157 -23.93 5.85 11.10
N CYS A 158 -23.19 6.94 10.95
CA CYS A 158 -21.72 6.96 10.88
C CYS A 158 -21.13 7.37 12.24
N LEU A 159 -20.18 6.60 12.77
CA LEU A 159 -19.55 6.81 14.07
C LEU A 159 -18.03 6.89 13.97
N ILE A 160 -17.44 7.91 14.57
CA ILE A 160 -16.00 8.00 14.83
C ILE A 160 -15.75 7.62 16.28
N MET A 161 -14.86 6.64 16.51
CA MET A 161 -14.45 6.24 17.84
C MET A 161 -12.94 6.09 17.96
N PHE A 162 -12.45 6.24 19.19
CA PHE A 162 -11.07 6.04 19.59
C PHE A 162 -10.99 4.85 20.56
N PRO A 163 -10.83 3.61 20.04
CA PRO A 163 -11.02 2.41 20.85
C PRO A 163 -10.07 2.26 22.04
N ALA A 164 -8.94 2.98 22.05
CA ALA A 164 -8.02 2.99 23.18
C ALA A 164 -8.62 3.67 24.45
N GLY A 165 -9.67 4.49 24.28
CA GLY A 165 -10.36 5.21 25.36
C GLY A 165 -9.59 6.38 25.94
N GLU A 166 -8.33 6.58 25.58
CA GLU A 166 -7.47 7.67 26.04
C GLU A 166 -6.44 8.07 24.99
N VAL A 167 -5.88 9.27 25.16
CA VAL A 167 -4.87 9.84 24.27
C VAL A 167 -3.57 9.03 24.33
N SER A 168 -2.92 8.86 23.16
CA SER A 168 -1.64 8.17 23.06
C SER A 168 -0.60 8.78 23.99
N SER A 169 0.13 7.92 24.68
CA SER A 169 1.16 8.32 25.65
C SER A 169 2.52 7.76 25.27
N TRP A 170 3.57 8.39 25.80
CA TRP A 170 4.93 7.87 25.66
C TRP A 170 5.07 6.56 26.43
N ARG A 171 5.71 5.57 25.83
CA ARG A 171 5.98 4.25 26.43
C ARG A 171 7.43 3.83 26.23
N LEU A 172 7.97 3.15 27.22
CA LEU A 172 9.32 2.59 27.15
C LEU A 172 9.35 1.28 26.33
N LYS A 173 8.27 0.48 26.42
CA LYS A 173 8.12 -0.76 25.64
C LYS A 173 6.70 -0.86 25.04
N PRO A 174 6.55 -0.79 23.68
CA PRO A 174 7.58 -0.41 22.70
C PRO A 174 7.94 1.07 22.83
N TRP A 175 9.18 1.43 22.54
CA TRP A 175 9.66 2.81 22.64
C TRP A 175 8.91 3.76 21.71
N GLY A 176 8.37 4.85 22.25
CA GLY A 176 7.68 5.88 21.50
C GLY A 176 6.25 6.18 21.96
N ILE A 177 5.54 6.97 21.15
CA ILE A 177 4.15 7.37 21.41
C ILE A 177 3.22 6.27 20.87
N HIS A 178 2.44 5.68 21.75
CA HIS A 178 1.52 4.59 21.41
C HIS A 178 0.19 4.70 22.15
N ASP A 179 -0.88 4.22 21.49
CA ASP A 179 -2.15 3.98 22.18
C ASP A 179 -2.00 2.85 23.20
N ARG A 180 -2.82 2.90 24.23
CA ARG A 180 -3.01 1.74 25.11
C ARG A 180 -3.64 0.56 24.39
N PRO A 181 -3.47 -0.68 24.90
CA PRO A 181 -4.28 -1.81 24.47
C PRO A 181 -5.77 -1.45 24.55
N TRP A 182 -6.52 -1.85 23.55
CA TRP A 182 -7.95 -1.56 23.52
C TRP A 182 -8.67 -2.34 24.63
N PRO A 183 -9.49 -1.69 25.47
CA PRO A 183 -10.29 -2.36 26.50
C PRO A 183 -11.25 -3.39 25.89
N ARG A 184 -11.59 -4.43 26.65
CA ARG A 184 -12.55 -5.47 26.22
C ARG A 184 -13.89 -4.89 25.77
N ALA A 185 -14.37 -3.83 26.43
CA ALA A 185 -15.60 -3.13 26.05
C ALA A 185 -15.54 -2.57 24.62
N SER A 186 -14.43 -1.92 24.24
CA SER A 186 -14.22 -1.40 22.88
C SER A 186 -14.10 -2.53 21.85
N GLN A 187 -13.43 -3.63 22.18
CA GLN A 187 -13.32 -4.81 21.32
C GLN A 187 -14.68 -5.44 21.04
N ARG A 188 -15.47 -5.65 22.12
CA ARG A 188 -16.84 -6.17 22.04
C ARG A 188 -17.77 -5.23 21.27
N PHE A 189 -17.66 -3.93 21.48
CA PHE A 189 -18.45 -2.92 20.75
C PHE A 189 -18.22 -3.05 19.24
N LEU A 190 -16.98 -3.02 18.77
CA LEU A 190 -16.63 -3.09 17.34
C LEU A 190 -17.23 -4.31 16.63
N ARG A 191 -17.33 -5.45 17.33
CA ARG A 191 -17.93 -6.66 16.77
C ARG A 191 -19.45 -6.65 16.88
N SER A 192 -19.98 -6.20 18.03
CA SER A 192 -21.43 -6.26 18.35
C SER A 192 -22.30 -5.34 17.49
N VAL A 193 -21.73 -4.30 16.89
CA VAL A 193 -22.46 -3.40 15.97
C VAL A 193 -22.74 -4.03 14.61
N GLN A 194 -22.08 -5.12 14.25
CA GLN A 194 -22.18 -5.85 12.97
C GLN A 194 -22.11 -4.94 11.73
N ALA A 195 -21.48 -3.78 11.86
CA ALA A 195 -21.32 -2.78 10.82
C ALA A 195 -19.91 -2.81 10.24
N SER A 196 -19.73 -2.15 9.10
CA SER A 196 -18.41 -1.95 8.51
C SER A 196 -17.52 -1.09 9.42
N VAL A 197 -16.27 -1.50 9.62
CA VAL A 197 -15.26 -0.76 10.40
C VAL A 197 -14.13 -0.30 9.49
N ILE A 198 -13.88 1.01 9.45
CA ILE A 198 -12.74 1.60 8.73
C ILE A 198 -11.62 1.90 9.73
N PRO A 199 -10.48 1.19 9.67
CA PRO A 199 -9.31 1.53 10.44
C PRO A 199 -8.72 2.87 9.98
N VAL A 200 -8.46 3.79 10.93
CA VAL A 200 -7.90 5.12 10.65
C VAL A 200 -6.58 5.32 11.37
N ASP A 201 -5.55 5.74 10.63
CA ASP A 201 -4.25 6.06 11.20
C ASP A 201 -4.04 7.58 11.20
N VAL A 202 -4.08 8.17 12.38
CA VAL A 202 -3.81 9.59 12.63
C VAL A 202 -2.35 9.75 13.01
N ARG A 203 -1.58 10.52 12.23
CA ARG A 203 -0.14 10.75 12.47
C ARG A 203 0.13 12.21 12.73
N ALA A 204 0.31 12.48 13.98
CA ALA A 204 0.76 13.74 14.52
C ALA A 204 1.26 13.49 15.96
N SER A 205 1.84 14.50 16.59
CA SER A 205 2.27 14.42 17.98
C SER A 205 2.00 15.73 18.69
N LEU A 206 1.69 15.66 19.96
CA LEU A 206 1.64 16.80 20.86
C LEU A 206 3.05 17.29 21.18
N SER A 207 3.16 18.36 21.96
CA SER A 207 4.46 18.90 22.37
C SER A 207 5.20 17.91 23.28
N TRP A 208 6.52 18.02 23.34
CA TRP A 208 7.31 17.18 24.25
C TRP A 208 6.97 17.46 25.72
N HIS A 209 6.61 18.72 26.05
CA HIS A 209 6.14 19.10 27.38
C HIS A 209 4.89 18.33 27.81
N PHE A 210 3.96 18.11 26.90
CA PHE A 210 2.76 17.30 27.17
C PHE A 210 3.13 15.87 27.59
N TYR A 211 4.07 15.26 26.86
CA TYR A 211 4.48 13.89 27.17
C TYR A 211 5.29 13.83 28.47
N PHE A 212 6.16 14.80 28.72
CA PHE A 212 6.96 14.86 29.93
C PHE A 212 6.08 15.10 31.17
N LEU A 213 5.26 16.14 31.17
CA LEU A 213 4.33 16.41 32.28
C LEU A 213 3.28 15.32 32.44
N GLY A 214 2.95 14.63 31.37
CA GLY A 214 2.04 13.50 31.36
C GLY A 214 2.50 12.28 32.18
N PHE A 215 3.80 12.20 32.56
CA PHE A 215 4.27 11.18 33.50
C PHE A 215 3.75 11.43 34.94
N LEU A 216 3.37 12.67 35.28
CA LEU A 216 2.78 13.00 36.57
C LEU A 216 1.37 12.45 36.78
N GLY A 217 0.72 11.92 35.74
CA GLY A 217 -0.52 11.17 35.83
C GLY A 217 -1.60 11.52 34.80
N PRO A 218 -2.68 10.73 34.77
CA PRO A 218 -3.76 10.90 33.79
C PRO A 218 -4.52 12.22 33.92
N ILE A 219 -4.68 12.73 35.14
CA ILE A 219 -5.39 13.99 35.43
C ILE A 219 -4.64 15.16 34.80
N VAL A 220 -3.30 15.21 34.98
CA VAL A 220 -2.45 16.25 34.37
C VAL A 220 -2.55 16.25 32.87
N ARG A 221 -2.52 15.07 32.25
CA ARG A 221 -2.75 14.93 30.79
C ARG A 221 -4.09 15.50 30.35
N THR A 222 -5.15 15.21 31.07
CA THR A 222 -6.50 15.71 30.76
C THR A 222 -6.59 17.22 30.83
N LEU A 223 -5.95 17.83 31.84
CA LEU A 223 -5.92 19.30 32.01
C LEU A 223 -5.06 20.01 30.95
N LEU A 224 -4.03 19.36 30.43
CA LEU A 224 -3.16 19.92 29.39
C LEU A 224 -3.73 19.80 27.97
N LEU A 225 -4.63 18.86 27.69
CA LEU A 225 -5.19 18.62 26.34
C LEU A 225 -5.86 19.86 25.71
N PRO A 226 -6.76 20.60 26.40
CA PRO A 226 -7.37 21.80 25.83
C PRO A 226 -6.34 22.90 25.51
N ILE A 227 -5.31 23.02 26.34
CA ILE A 227 -4.21 23.99 26.16
C ILE A 227 -3.41 23.63 24.89
N GLU A 228 -3.07 22.36 24.74
CA GLU A 228 -2.40 21.86 23.54
C GLU A 228 -3.28 22.04 22.27
N ALA A 229 -4.59 21.86 22.38
CA ALA A 229 -5.52 22.03 21.26
C ALA A 229 -5.58 23.46 20.72
N ILE A 230 -5.42 24.48 21.58
CA ILE A 230 -5.47 25.88 21.18
C ILE A 230 -4.10 26.49 20.87
N ARG A 231 -3.00 25.76 21.12
CA ARG A 231 -1.65 26.25 20.87
C ARG A 231 -1.44 26.53 19.38
N PRO A 232 -0.95 27.72 18.98
CA PRO A 232 -0.60 28.00 17.59
C PRO A 232 0.49 27.04 17.10
N ARG A 233 0.32 26.45 15.91
CA ARG A 233 1.24 25.45 15.37
C ARG A 233 1.55 25.74 13.91
N TRP A 234 2.38 26.76 13.68
CA TRP A 234 2.85 27.09 12.34
C TRP A 234 3.54 25.88 11.72
N PHE A 235 3.13 25.55 10.47
CA PHE A 235 3.64 24.39 9.70
C PHE A 235 3.28 22.99 10.25
N PHE A 236 2.31 22.90 11.17
CA PHE A 236 1.84 21.62 11.68
C PHE A 236 0.82 20.98 10.72
N SER A 237 0.94 19.68 10.51
CA SER A 237 -0.01 18.91 9.72
C SER A 237 -0.45 17.64 10.45
N ILE A 238 -1.71 17.33 10.35
CA ILE A 238 -2.29 16.06 10.76
C ILE A 238 -2.41 15.20 9.51
N ASP A 239 -1.69 14.08 9.48
CA ASP A 239 -1.77 13.11 8.40
C ASP A 239 -2.83 12.07 8.73
N LEU A 240 -3.82 11.93 7.88
CA LEU A 240 -4.94 11.02 8.05
C LEU A 240 -4.93 9.97 6.93
N ARG A 241 -4.97 8.71 7.32
CA ARG A 241 -5.05 7.59 6.38
C ARG A 241 -6.22 6.69 6.77
N LEU A 242 -7.04 6.34 5.79
CA LEU A 242 -8.18 5.47 5.94
C LEU A 242 -7.91 4.15 5.19
N ALA A 243 -8.14 3.02 5.87
CA ALA A 243 -8.09 1.71 5.23
C ALA A 243 -9.43 1.41 4.53
N LYS A 244 -9.48 0.31 3.77
CA LYS A 244 -10.76 -0.27 3.35
C LYS A 244 -11.61 -0.67 4.56
N ALA A 245 -12.92 -0.58 4.39
CA ALA A 245 -13.89 -1.07 5.37
C ALA A 245 -13.75 -2.59 5.57
N MET A 246 -13.75 -3.00 6.83
CA MET A 246 -13.68 -4.40 7.26
C MET A 246 -14.99 -4.76 7.94
N LYS A 247 -15.54 -5.92 7.66
CA LYS A 247 -16.67 -6.48 8.41
C LYS A 247 -16.16 -7.54 9.39
N PRO A 248 -16.75 -7.65 10.59
CA PRO A 248 -16.43 -8.75 11.50
C PRO A 248 -16.83 -10.08 10.87
N ASP A 249 -15.92 -11.05 10.95
CA ASP A 249 -16.20 -12.43 10.56
C ASP A 249 -16.90 -13.13 11.75
N PRO A 250 -18.01 -13.87 11.52
CA PRO A 250 -18.68 -14.61 12.59
C PRO A 250 -17.78 -15.59 13.36
N SER A 251 -16.77 -16.16 12.71
CA SER A 251 -15.81 -17.09 13.31
C SER A 251 -14.76 -16.43 14.22
N GLN A 252 -14.54 -15.11 14.10
CA GLN A 252 -13.54 -14.39 14.87
C GLN A 252 -14.04 -14.02 16.26
N SER A 253 -13.17 -14.09 17.26
CA SER A 253 -13.42 -13.51 18.58
C SER A 253 -13.35 -11.96 18.54
N ASP A 254 -13.87 -11.31 19.59
CA ASP A 254 -13.80 -9.85 19.75
C ASP A 254 -12.36 -9.32 19.71
N ALA A 255 -11.43 -10.08 20.32
CA ALA A 255 -10.01 -9.73 20.37
C ALA A 255 -9.35 -9.88 19.00
N GLU A 256 -9.60 -10.96 18.29
CA GLU A 256 -9.04 -11.21 16.94
C GLU A 256 -9.48 -10.16 15.93
N PHE A 257 -10.78 -9.81 15.90
CA PHE A 257 -11.25 -8.76 15.03
C PHE A 257 -10.63 -7.39 15.38
N ALA A 258 -10.58 -7.03 16.66
CA ALA A 258 -9.95 -5.80 17.11
C ALA A 258 -8.46 -5.74 16.76
N ASP A 259 -7.74 -6.86 16.89
CA ASP A 259 -6.34 -6.95 16.50
C ASP A 259 -6.15 -6.86 14.97
N ALA A 260 -7.04 -7.44 14.18
CA ALA A 260 -7.07 -7.28 12.73
C ALA A 260 -7.26 -5.80 12.32
N VAL A 261 -8.19 -5.08 12.95
CA VAL A 261 -8.40 -3.63 12.73
C VAL A 261 -7.15 -2.82 13.12
N ARG A 262 -6.52 -3.13 14.28
CA ARG A 262 -5.28 -2.48 14.73
C ARG A 262 -4.11 -2.76 13.81
N LEU A 263 -3.99 -3.99 13.31
CA LEU A 263 -2.95 -4.38 12.36
C LEU A 263 -3.11 -3.62 11.05
N ARG A 264 -4.33 -3.60 10.49
CA ARG A 264 -4.65 -2.88 9.25
C ARG A 264 -4.30 -1.39 9.35
N ARG A 265 -4.68 -0.73 10.44
CA ARG A 265 -4.32 0.66 10.69
C ARG A 265 -2.80 0.89 10.64
N ARG A 266 -2.01 0.03 11.31
CA ARG A 266 -0.55 0.16 11.39
C ARG A 266 0.18 -0.07 10.06
N GLN A 267 -0.45 -0.78 9.15
CA GLN A 267 0.09 -1.08 7.82
C GLN A 267 -0.08 0.09 6.84
N LEU A 268 -0.96 1.07 7.13
CA LEU A 268 -1.19 2.21 6.25
C LEU A 268 0.09 3.03 6.01
N ARG A 269 0.26 3.47 4.77
CA ARG A 269 1.44 4.22 4.33
C ARG A 269 1.45 5.64 4.91
N PRO A 270 2.61 6.17 5.39
CA PRO A 270 2.74 7.60 5.73
C PRO A 270 2.55 8.50 4.50
N ILE A 271 1.90 9.65 4.68
CA ILE A 271 1.72 10.65 3.61
C ILE A 271 3.05 11.33 3.28
N LYS A 272 3.89 11.58 4.29
CA LYS A 272 5.23 12.15 4.05
C LYS A 272 6.19 11.08 3.54
N PRO A 273 6.82 11.27 2.37
CA PRO A 273 8.03 10.52 2.05
C PRO A 273 9.09 10.85 3.09
N SER A 274 9.89 9.85 3.51
CA SER A 274 11.05 10.10 4.38
C SER A 274 11.96 11.18 3.76
N LYS A 275 12.70 11.96 4.57
CA LYS A 275 13.61 13.02 4.08
C LYS A 275 14.53 12.53 2.95
N ALA A 276 15.00 11.27 3.02
CA ALA A 276 15.81 10.63 1.99
C ALA A 276 15.05 10.40 0.65
N ARG A 277 13.72 10.20 0.68
CA ARG A 277 12.92 10.03 -0.52
C ARG A 277 12.58 11.37 -1.19
N ARG A 278 12.46 12.45 -0.40
CA ARG A 278 12.22 13.81 -0.89
C ARG A 278 13.43 14.35 -1.69
N TRP A 279 14.65 13.95 -1.32
CA TRP A 279 15.87 14.29 -2.08
C TRP A 279 15.95 13.49 -3.38
N LYS A 280 15.61 12.19 -3.33
CA LYS A 280 15.64 11.31 -4.50
C LYS A 280 14.50 11.56 -5.48
N SER A 281 13.27 11.88 -5.02
CA SER A 281 12.17 12.24 -5.91
C SER A 281 12.40 13.57 -6.63
N ARG A 282 13.14 14.51 -6.03
CA ARG A 282 13.56 15.74 -6.71
C ARG A 282 14.58 15.46 -7.84
N PHE A 283 15.48 14.49 -7.66
CA PHE A 283 16.41 14.08 -8.71
C PHE A 283 15.71 13.30 -9.84
N PHE A 284 14.67 12.51 -9.55
CA PHE A 284 13.89 11.79 -10.57
C PHE A 284 12.83 12.66 -11.27
N ALA A 285 12.26 13.65 -10.58
CA ALA A 285 11.33 14.61 -11.18
C ALA A 285 11.99 15.60 -12.15
N LEU A 286 13.31 15.60 -12.26
CA LEU A 286 14.09 16.44 -13.16
C LEU A 286 14.66 15.67 -14.38
N ARG A 287 14.38 14.37 -14.54
CA ARG A 287 14.61 13.72 -15.83
C ARG A 287 13.54 14.25 -16.80
N SER A 288 13.96 15.09 -17.73
CA SER A 288 13.14 15.38 -18.90
C SER A 288 12.86 14.04 -19.60
N LEU A 289 11.58 13.72 -19.75
CA LEU A 289 11.19 12.55 -20.53
C LEU A 289 11.39 12.94 -22.00
N ASP A 290 12.16 12.15 -22.74
CA ASP A 290 12.25 12.32 -24.19
C ASP A 290 10.85 12.15 -24.80
N PRO A 291 10.49 12.92 -25.82
CA PRO A 291 9.22 12.73 -26.51
C PRO A 291 9.20 11.34 -27.16
N LEU A 292 8.04 10.70 -27.08
CA LEU A 292 7.82 9.41 -27.71
C LEU A 292 7.73 9.61 -29.24
N PRO A 293 8.40 8.78 -30.05
CA PRO A 293 8.30 8.85 -31.49
C PRO A 293 6.92 8.42 -31.98
N ALA A 294 6.58 8.73 -33.21
CA ALA A 294 5.40 8.20 -33.88
C ALA A 294 5.45 6.66 -33.95
N ALA A 295 4.30 6.03 -33.96
CA ALA A 295 4.18 4.58 -34.17
C ALA A 295 4.74 4.20 -35.54
N ALA A 296 5.35 3.01 -35.62
CA ALA A 296 5.73 2.45 -36.91
C ALA A 296 4.47 2.13 -37.76
N SER A 297 4.61 2.18 -39.08
CA SER A 297 3.51 1.80 -39.98
C SER A 297 3.12 0.33 -39.74
N PRO A 298 1.83 0.03 -39.50
CA PRO A 298 1.36 -1.33 -39.34
C PRO A 298 1.74 -2.26 -40.52
N GLN A 299 1.77 -1.72 -41.74
CA GLN A 299 2.13 -2.44 -42.94
C GLN A 299 3.61 -2.90 -42.91
N VAL A 300 4.50 -2.06 -42.41
CA VAL A 300 5.94 -2.40 -42.29
C VAL A 300 6.12 -3.50 -41.24
N ILE A 301 5.47 -3.39 -40.10
CA ILE A 301 5.51 -4.42 -39.05
C ILE A 301 4.94 -5.76 -39.55
N SER A 302 3.77 -5.70 -40.18
CA SER A 302 3.13 -6.90 -40.79
C SER A 302 4.00 -7.56 -41.86
N ALA A 303 4.66 -6.76 -42.71
CA ALA A 303 5.56 -7.26 -43.75
C ALA A 303 6.79 -7.99 -43.16
N GLU A 304 7.44 -7.41 -42.12
CA GLU A 304 8.55 -8.10 -41.43
C GLU A 304 8.10 -9.41 -40.77
N LEU A 305 6.92 -9.42 -40.12
CA LEU A 305 6.42 -10.66 -39.50
C LEU A 305 6.02 -11.73 -40.50
N ARG A 306 5.48 -11.34 -41.67
CA ARG A 306 5.14 -12.28 -42.75
C ARG A 306 6.34 -12.81 -43.51
N ALA A 307 7.47 -12.09 -43.49
CA ALA A 307 8.72 -12.51 -44.10
C ALA A 307 9.50 -13.54 -43.28
N LEU A 308 9.05 -13.80 -42.02
CA LEU A 308 9.65 -14.80 -41.17
C LEU A 308 9.38 -16.21 -41.70
N ASP A 309 10.26 -17.15 -41.35
CA ASP A 309 10.03 -18.57 -41.57
C ASP A 309 8.69 -19.01 -40.98
N PRO A 310 7.91 -19.89 -41.65
CA PRO A 310 6.65 -20.39 -41.08
C PRO A 310 6.78 -20.99 -39.68
N GLU A 311 7.92 -21.57 -39.33
CA GLU A 311 8.20 -22.10 -37.98
C GLU A 311 8.28 -21.03 -36.91
N ALA A 312 8.47 -19.75 -37.27
CA ALA A 312 8.46 -18.63 -36.36
C ALA A 312 7.08 -18.39 -35.72
N LEU A 313 5.99 -18.82 -36.36
CA LEU A 313 4.66 -18.83 -35.79
C LEU A 313 4.52 -20.00 -34.82
N LEU A 314 4.51 -19.72 -33.54
CA LEU A 314 4.47 -20.73 -32.47
C LEU A 314 3.05 -21.22 -32.19
N THR A 315 2.10 -20.31 -32.09
CA THR A 315 0.69 -20.59 -31.81
C THR A 315 -0.20 -19.45 -32.27
N GLN A 316 -1.47 -19.76 -32.53
CA GLN A 316 -2.47 -18.79 -32.94
C GLN A 316 -3.79 -19.04 -32.18
N HIS A 317 -4.49 -17.98 -31.86
CA HIS A 317 -5.87 -18.04 -31.35
C HIS A 317 -6.68 -16.91 -31.97
N ARG A 318 -7.59 -17.24 -32.89
CA ARG A 318 -8.34 -16.27 -33.73
C ARG A 318 -7.35 -15.31 -34.42
N ASP A 319 -7.51 -14.01 -34.22
CA ASP A 319 -6.67 -12.97 -34.82
C ASP A 319 -5.33 -12.75 -34.07
N LEU A 320 -5.11 -13.44 -32.96
CA LEU A 320 -3.90 -13.30 -32.15
C LEU A 320 -2.86 -14.35 -32.53
N LYS A 321 -1.73 -13.92 -33.03
CA LYS A 321 -0.59 -14.74 -33.45
C LYS A 321 0.62 -14.50 -32.57
N VAL A 322 1.32 -15.56 -32.19
CA VAL A 322 2.56 -15.49 -31.40
C VAL A 322 3.72 -15.91 -32.27
N TYR A 323 4.61 -14.97 -32.52
CA TYR A 323 5.84 -15.18 -33.30
C TYR A 323 7.07 -15.22 -32.40
N LEU A 324 8.06 -16.03 -32.78
CA LEU A 324 9.41 -16.00 -32.23
C LEU A 324 10.38 -15.59 -33.36
N ALA A 325 11.11 -14.49 -33.17
CA ALA A 325 12.06 -14.02 -34.16
C ALA A 325 13.34 -13.51 -33.51
N GLN A 326 14.49 -13.70 -34.18
CA GLN A 326 15.75 -13.10 -33.75
C GLN A 326 15.72 -11.59 -34.00
N GLY A 327 16.24 -10.78 -33.06
CA GLY A 327 16.15 -9.32 -33.14
C GLY A 327 16.75 -8.74 -34.42
N ARG A 328 17.83 -9.33 -34.94
CA ARG A 328 18.47 -8.88 -36.20
C ARG A 328 17.60 -9.06 -37.43
N SER A 329 16.66 -10.01 -37.44
CA SER A 329 15.78 -10.26 -38.58
C SER A 329 14.52 -9.38 -38.62
N ILE A 330 14.27 -8.59 -37.53
CA ILE A 330 13.05 -7.78 -37.38
C ILE A 330 13.39 -6.33 -36.92
N PRO A 331 14.23 -5.58 -37.64
CA PRO A 331 14.71 -4.27 -37.17
C PRO A 331 13.60 -3.25 -36.95
N GLN A 332 12.55 -3.21 -37.78
CA GLN A 332 11.45 -2.26 -37.62
C GLN A 332 10.53 -2.66 -36.46
N VAL A 333 10.23 -3.95 -36.32
CA VAL A 333 9.50 -4.49 -35.17
C VAL A 333 10.24 -4.13 -33.86
N ILE A 334 11.58 -4.26 -33.79
CA ILE A 334 12.40 -3.87 -32.62
C ILE A 334 12.20 -2.40 -32.26
N GLN A 335 12.18 -1.49 -33.25
CA GLN A 335 11.94 -0.06 -32.98
C GLN A 335 10.57 0.17 -32.36
N GLU A 336 9.55 -0.52 -32.84
CA GLU A 336 8.18 -0.42 -32.30
C GLU A 336 8.07 -1.08 -30.92
N LEU A 337 8.69 -2.24 -30.70
CA LEU A 337 8.79 -2.85 -29.37
C LEU A 337 9.43 -1.89 -28.35
N GLY A 338 10.50 -1.21 -28.73
CA GLY A 338 11.15 -0.21 -27.87
C GLY A 338 10.22 0.96 -27.49
N ARG A 339 9.42 1.43 -28.44
CA ARG A 339 8.41 2.48 -28.23
C ARG A 339 7.29 1.99 -27.30
N LEU A 340 6.71 0.84 -27.57
CA LEU A 340 5.61 0.26 -26.79
C LEU A 340 6.03 -0.11 -25.36
N ARG A 341 7.27 -0.60 -25.17
CA ARG A 341 7.88 -0.83 -23.86
C ARG A 341 7.94 0.46 -23.05
N GLU A 342 8.48 1.52 -23.64
CA GLU A 342 8.62 2.80 -22.94
C GLU A 342 7.25 3.37 -22.56
N ILE A 343 6.24 3.32 -23.44
CA ILE A 343 4.85 3.71 -23.14
C ILE A 343 4.33 2.94 -21.94
N THR A 344 4.43 1.62 -22.01
CA THR A 344 3.88 0.71 -21.00
C THR A 344 4.57 0.91 -19.64
N PHE A 345 5.90 0.98 -19.63
CA PHE A 345 6.69 1.13 -18.41
C PHE A 345 6.56 2.53 -17.80
N ARG A 346 6.45 3.60 -18.60
CA ARG A 346 6.11 4.94 -18.08
C ARG A 346 4.78 4.95 -17.35
N GLY A 347 3.78 4.25 -17.90
CA GLY A 347 2.43 4.17 -17.30
C GLY A 347 2.44 3.60 -15.87
N VAL A 348 3.39 2.73 -15.53
CA VAL A 348 3.55 2.15 -14.18
C VAL A 348 4.70 2.76 -13.37
N GLY A 349 5.33 3.82 -13.89
CA GLY A 349 6.44 4.52 -13.20
C GLY A 349 7.78 3.80 -13.24
N GLU A 350 7.98 2.92 -14.25
CA GLU A 350 9.17 2.10 -14.47
C GLU A 350 9.88 2.41 -15.80
N GLY A 351 9.48 3.46 -16.52
CA GLY A 351 10.08 3.86 -17.80
C GLY A 351 11.53 4.31 -17.69
N SER A 352 12.31 4.09 -18.75
CA SER A 352 13.69 4.56 -18.87
C SER A 352 13.80 6.08 -19.00
N GLY A 353 12.74 6.75 -19.44
CA GLY A 353 12.71 8.18 -19.78
C GLY A 353 13.23 8.50 -21.17
N LYS A 354 13.75 7.52 -21.91
CA LYS A 354 14.24 7.65 -23.30
C LYS A 354 13.07 7.61 -24.31
N ALA A 355 13.29 8.03 -25.52
CA ALA A 355 12.30 7.94 -26.60
C ALA A 355 11.85 6.48 -26.87
N ARG A 356 12.73 5.52 -26.70
CA ARG A 356 12.51 4.07 -26.82
C ARG A 356 13.29 3.32 -25.74
N ASP A 357 12.70 2.27 -25.18
CA ASP A 357 13.41 1.31 -24.29
C ASP A 357 14.10 0.24 -25.15
N LEU A 358 15.27 0.61 -25.66
CA LEU A 358 16.15 -0.29 -26.40
C LEU A 358 17.54 -0.30 -25.78
N ASP A 359 18.18 -1.46 -25.84
CA ASP A 359 19.55 -1.66 -25.39
C ASP A 359 20.37 -2.56 -26.36
N ARG A 360 21.65 -2.76 -26.07
CA ARG A 360 22.57 -3.55 -26.90
C ARG A 360 22.15 -5.03 -27.06
N PHE A 361 21.28 -5.51 -26.23
CA PHE A 361 20.83 -6.90 -26.26
C PHE A 361 19.67 -7.13 -27.22
N ASP A 362 18.92 -6.08 -27.60
CA ASP A 362 17.73 -6.24 -28.45
C ASP A 362 18.02 -6.90 -29.82
N PRO A 363 19.11 -6.57 -30.54
CA PRO A 363 19.44 -7.28 -31.78
C PRO A 363 19.93 -8.72 -31.57
N GLU A 364 20.51 -9.02 -30.41
CA GLU A 364 21.17 -10.29 -30.11
C GLU A 364 20.26 -11.36 -29.53
N TYR A 365 19.12 -10.96 -29.03
CA TYR A 365 18.13 -11.82 -28.40
C TYR A 365 17.01 -12.18 -29.37
N HIS A 366 16.27 -13.21 -29.05
CA HIS A 366 15.00 -13.50 -29.69
C HIS A 366 13.89 -12.67 -29.04
N HIS A 367 12.86 -12.39 -29.80
CA HIS A 367 11.65 -11.69 -29.34
C HIS A 367 10.44 -12.55 -29.58
N LEU A 368 9.68 -12.82 -28.51
CA LEU A 368 8.37 -13.42 -28.56
C LEU A 368 7.35 -12.29 -28.71
N ILE A 369 6.61 -12.26 -29.81
CA ILE A 369 5.77 -11.13 -30.19
C ILE A 369 4.33 -11.61 -30.31
N LEU A 370 3.42 -10.98 -29.58
CA LEU A 370 1.99 -11.16 -29.73
C LEU A 370 1.45 -10.09 -30.69
N TRP A 371 1.10 -10.53 -31.88
CA TRP A 371 0.53 -9.72 -32.96
C TRP A 371 -0.97 -9.90 -33.05
N ASN A 372 -1.74 -8.81 -33.15
CA ASN A 372 -3.15 -8.82 -33.45
C ASN A 372 -3.36 -8.52 -34.94
N GLU A 373 -3.78 -9.53 -35.71
CA GLU A 373 -3.95 -9.41 -37.15
C GLU A 373 -5.12 -8.48 -37.51
N SER A 374 -6.22 -8.46 -36.75
CA SER A 374 -7.37 -7.62 -37.05
C SER A 374 -7.10 -6.14 -36.74
N GLU A 375 -6.36 -5.86 -35.67
CA GLU A 375 -5.99 -4.49 -35.29
C GLU A 375 -4.67 -4.04 -35.94
N GLN A 376 -3.96 -4.94 -36.63
CA GLN A 376 -2.62 -4.70 -37.22
C GLN A 376 -1.67 -4.04 -36.22
N ALA A 377 -1.58 -4.62 -35.01
CA ALA A 377 -0.86 -4.05 -33.89
C ALA A 377 -0.17 -5.11 -33.01
N VAL A 378 0.96 -4.74 -32.44
CA VAL A 378 1.62 -5.53 -31.39
C VAL A 378 0.88 -5.33 -30.07
N TRP A 379 0.43 -6.42 -29.46
CA TRP A 379 -0.27 -6.40 -28.17
C TRP A 379 0.62 -6.71 -26.97
N GLY A 380 1.79 -7.28 -27.20
CA GLY A 380 2.74 -7.59 -26.15
C GLY A 380 3.97 -8.32 -26.66
N ALA A 381 4.98 -8.41 -25.84
CA ALA A 381 6.18 -9.17 -26.18
C ALA A 381 6.99 -9.56 -24.94
N TYR A 382 7.90 -10.55 -25.15
CA TYR A 382 9.02 -10.87 -24.27
C TYR A 382 10.32 -10.83 -25.07
N ARG A 383 11.41 -10.47 -24.42
CA ARG A 383 12.77 -10.67 -24.94
C ARG A 383 13.33 -11.94 -24.31
N LEU A 384 13.80 -12.88 -25.15
CA LEU A 384 14.22 -14.22 -24.79
C LEU A 384 15.70 -14.45 -25.19
N GLY A 385 16.50 -14.89 -24.23
CA GLY A 385 17.90 -15.25 -24.45
C GLY A 385 18.10 -16.75 -24.28
N PHE A 386 18.58 -17.43 -25.34
CA PHE A 386 18.90 -18.85 -25.28
C PHE A 386 20.26 -19.05 -24.62
N GLY A 387 20.28 -19.74 -23.49
CA GLY A 387 21.43 -19.85 -22.61
C GLY A 387 22.68 -20.41 -23.29
N GLN A 388 22.53 -21.48 -24.08
CA GLN A 388 23.66 -22.07 -24.80
C GLN A 388 24.27 -21.09 -25.81
N GLU A 389 23.44 -20.42 -26.61
CA GLU A 389 23.88 -19.45 -27.62
C GLU A 389 24.61 -18.25 -26.97
N LEU A 390 24.00 -17.69 -25.93
CA LEU A 390 24.57 -16.56 -25.21
C LEU A 390 25.89 -16.93 -24.51
N TYR A 391 25.92 -18.11 -23.89
CA TYR A 391 27.10 -18.59 -23.19
C TYR A 391 28.26 -18.88 -24.16
N ALA A 392 27.99 -19.51 -25.30
CA ALA A 392 28.98 -19.74 -26.36
C ALA A 392 29.52 -18.43 -26.94
N ARG A 393 28.69 -17.39 -27.07
CA ARG A 393 29.06 -16.09 -27.66
C ARG A 393 29.96 -15.24 -26.74
N GLY A 394 29.74 -15.24 -25.45
CA GLY A 394 30.43 -14.32 -24.53
C GLY A 394 30.37 -14.71 -23.05
N GLY A 395 30.12 -15.98 -22.77
CA GLY A 395 29.98 -16.48 -21.40
C GLY A 395 28.87 -15.74 -20.64
N ILE A 396 29.08 -15.57 -19.35
CA ILE A 396 28.11 -14.87 -18.47
C ILE A 396 27.87 -13.41 -18.86
N ASN A 397 28.85 -12.74 -19.51
CA ASN A 397 28.71 -11.32 -19.86
C ASN A 397 27.77 -11.08 -21.05
N ALA A 398 27.41 -12.11 -21.80
CA ALA A 398 26.41 -12.05 -22.86
C ALA A 398 24.97 -12.01 -22.32
N PHE A 399 24.76 -12.34 -21.05
CA PHE A 399 23.43 -12.31 -20.42
C PHE A 399 23.09 -10.92 -19.90
N TYR A 400 21.86 -10.47 -20.16
CA TYR A 400 21.32 -9.20 -19.63
C TYR A 400 21.37 -9.15 -18.11
N LEU A 401 21.05 -10.26 -17.44
CA LEU A 401 21.05 -10.39 -15.99
C LEU A 401 22.44 -10.19 -15.35
N SER A 402 23.52 -10.39 -16.10
CA SER A 402 24.89 -10.12 -15.63
C SER A 402 25.11 -8.65 -15.23
N GLY A 403 24.33 -7.72 -15.79
CA GLY A 403 24.32 -6.31 -15.42
C GLY A 403 23.79 -6.03 -14.00
N PHE A 404 22.96 -6.91 -13.48
CA PHE A 404 22.28 -6.75 -12.18
C PHE A 404 22.80 -7.68 -11.10
N PHE A 405 23.35 -8.83 -11.50
CA PHE A 405 23.81 -9.87 -10.58
C PHE A 405 25.28 -10.23 -10.86
N LYS A 406 25.99 -10.56 -9.80
CA LYS A 406 27.31 -11.21 -9.85
C LYS A 406 27.09 -12.70 -9.82
N ILE A 407 27.46 -13.41 -10.87
CA ILE A 407 27.31 -14.85 -11.03
C ILE A 407 28.69 -15.48 -10.79
N ARG A 408 28.78 -16.41 -9.85
CA ARG A 408 29.97 -17.20 -9.57
C ARG A 408 30.08 -18.38 -10.54
N PRO A 409 31.27 -18.98 -10.73
CA PRO A 409 31.43 -20.15 -11.60
C PRO A 409 30.45 -21.30 -11.28
N SER A 410 30.11 -21.51 -9.99
CA SER A 410 29.12 -22.51 -9.56
C SER A 410 27.69 -22.26 -10.09
N GLY A 411 27.38 -21.04 -10.57
CA GLY A 411 26.11 -20.70 -11.18
C GLY A 411 26.09 -20.76 -12.70
N HIS A 412 27.24 -20.97 -13.36
CA HIS A 412 27.34 -20.95 -14.82
C HIS A 412 26.49 -22.03 -15.48
N ALA A 413 26.40 -23.23 -14.86
CA ALA A 413 25.57 -24.32 -15.36
C ALA A 413 24.08 -23.96 -15.43
N LEU A 414 23.57 -23.15 -14.48
CA LEU A 414 22.21 -22.62 -14.55
C LEU A 414 22.03 -21.76 -15.81
N PHE A 415 22.95 -20.83 -16.07
CA PHE A 415 22.85 -19.89 -17.19
C PHE A 415 22.98 -20.59 -18.54
N ALA A 416 23.88 -21.56 -18.67
CA ALA A 416 24.09 -22.30 -19.91
C ALA A 416 22.83 -23.08 -20.38
N HIS A 417 21.97 -23.52 -19.44
CA HIS A 417 20.77 -24.28 -19.74
C HIS A 417 19.48 -23.50 -19.48
N THR A 418 19.52 -22.15 -19.53
CA THR A 418 18.37 -21.30 -19.23
C THR A 418 17.77 -20.66 -20.48
N LEU A 419 16.47 -20.41 -20.43
CA LEU A 419 15.80 -19.40 -21.22
C LEU A 419 15.73 -18.13 -20.38
N GLU A 420 16.57 -17.14 -20.68
CA GLU A 420 16.55 -15.84 -20.00
C GLU A 420 15.39 -15.00 -20.52
N MET A 421 14.46 -14.62 -19.62
CA MET A 421 13.32 -13.78 -19.93
C MET A 421 13.50 -12.35 -19.42
N SER A 422 13.26 -11.37 -20.28
CA SER A 422 13.32 -9.95 -19.95
C SER A 422 12.34 -9.13 -20.77
N ARG A 423 12.15 -7.87 -20.41
CA ARG A 423 11.32 -6.91 -21.14
C ARG A 423 9.90 -7.39 -21.43
N ALA A 424 9.30 -8.11 -20.49
CA ALA A 424 7.90 -8.54 -20.56
C ALA A 424 6.94 -7.35 -20.54
N PHE A 425 6.06 -7.22 -21.51
CA PHE A 425 4.99 -6.23 -21.49
C PHE A 425 3.75 -6.69 -22.26
N VAL A 426 2.61 -6.12 -21.89
CA VAL A 426 1.36 -6.11 -22.63
C VAL A 426 0.94 -4.65 -22.72
N VAL A 427 0.56 -4.18 -23.90
CA VAL A 427 0.14 -2.77 -24.11
C VAL A 427 -1.05 -2.40 -23.23
N PRO A 428 -1.17 -1.15 -22.77
CA PRO A 428 -2.21 -0.76 -21.80
C PRO A 428 -3.63 -1.15 -22.22
N GLU A 429 -3.94 -1.07 -23.51
CA GLU A 429 -5.25 -1.35 -24.10
C GLU A 429 -5.62 -2.85 -24.03
N ALA A 430 -4.61 -3.73 -23.93
CA ALA A 430 -4.77 -5.17 -23.87
C ALA A 430 -4.56 -5.79 -22.47
N GLN A 431 -4.11 -5.00 -21.47
CA GLN A 431 -3.78 -5.51 -20.12
C GLN A 431 -4.96 -6.12 -19.37
N LEU A 432 -6.18 -5.63 -19.60
CA LEU A 432 -7.39 -6.16 -18.96
C LEU A 432 -8.03 -7.33 -19.71
N LYS A 433 -7.55 -7.65 -20.92
CA LYS A 433 -8.02 -8.79 -21.71
C LYS A 433 -7.32 -10.07 -21.20
N PRO A 434 -8.01 -11.21 -21.10
CA PRO A 434 -7.43 -12.44 -20.50
C PRO A 434 -6.40 -13.12 -21.39
N MET A 435 -6.57 -13.06 -22.73
CA MET A 435 -5.77 -13.82 -23.68
C MET A 435 -4.33 -13.38 -23.88
N PRO A 436 -3.96 -12.07 -23.87
CA PRO A 436 -2.60 -11.66 -24.21
C PRO A 436 -1.51 -12.30 -23.36
N LEU A 437 -1.63 -12.25 -22.03
CA LEU A 437 -0.65 -12.83 -21.14
C LEU A 437 -0.65 -14.37 -21.21
N TYR A 438 -1.81 -14.98 -21.43
CA TYR A 438 -1.94 -16.43 -21.61
C TYR A 438 -1.19 -16.89 -22.87
N LEU A 439 -1.42 -16.24 -24.01
CA LEU A 439 -0.79 -16.62 -25.28
C LEU A 439 0.72 -16.39 -25.28
N LEU A 440 1.19 -15.29 -24.69
CA LEU A 440 2.62 -15.06 -24.49
C LEU A 440 3.24 -16.18 -23.66
N TRP A 441 2.58 -16.58 -22.56
CA TRP A 441 3.05 -17.68 -21.74
C TRP A 441 3.02 -19.02 -22.48
N LYS A 442 1.97 -19.27 -23.24
CA LYS A 442 1.87 -20.44 -24.10
C LYS A 442 3.00 -20.50 -25.13
N GLY A 443 3.35 -19.36 -25.75
CA GLY A 443 4.50 -19.25 -26.64
C GLY A 443 5.82 -19.58 -25.95
N ILE A 444 6.02 -19.15 -24.70
CA ILE A 444 7.20 -19.53 -23.91
C ILE A 444 7.27 -21.05 -23.74
N VAL A 445 6.15 -21.70 -23.41
CA VAL A 445 6.08 -23.16 -23.25
C VAL A 445 6.40 -23.86 -24.57
N HIS A 446 5.90 -23.36 -25.73
CA HIS A 446 6.31 -23.85 -27.04
C HIS A 446 7.82 -23.81 -27.26
N VAL A 447 8.46 -22.67 -26.90
CA VAL A 447 9.94 -22.54 -27.00
C VAL A 447 10.63 -23.60 -26.13
N LEU A 448 10.18 -23.80 -24.91
CA LEU A 448 10.79 -24.78 -23.98
C LEU A 448 10.67 -26.22 -24.50
N LEU A 449 9.49 -26.60 -24.99
CA LEU A 449 9.21 -27.94 -25.46
C LEU A 449 9.84 -28.26 -26.83
N ARG A 450 10.10 -27.25 -27.69
CA ARG A 450 10.83 -27.40 -28.95
C ARG A 450 12.36 -27.57 -28.75
N HIS A 451 12.89 -27.28 -27.56
CA HIS A 451 14.33 -27.37 -27.26
C HIS A 451 14.60 -28.26 -26.04
N PRO A 452 14.17 -29.54 -26.07
CA PRO A 452 14.34 -30.47 -24.96
C PRO A 452 15.85 -30.72 -24.70
N GLY A 453 16.25 -30.72 -23.43
CA GLY A 453 17.64 -30.91 -23.04
C GLY A 453 18.53 -29.65 -23.12
N GLN A 454 18.20 -28.67 -23.95
CA GLN A 454 18.93 -27.40 -24.05
C GLN A 454 18.39 -26.38 -23.02
N LEU A 455 17.07 -26.32 -22.86
CA LEU A 455 16.38 -25.37 -21.98
C LEU A 455 15.77 -26.13 -20.80
N ARG A 456 16.53 -26.22 -19.71
CA ARG A 456 16.10 -26.82 -18.46
C ARG A 456 15.48 -25.80 -17.51
N TYR A 457 15.94 -24.56 -17.56
CA TYR A 457 15.55 -23.52 -16.62
C TYR A 457 14.97 -22.33 -17.35
N VAL A 458 14.06 -21.65 -16.70
CA VAL A 458 13.60 -20.31 -17.09
C VAL A 458 14.08 -19.33 -16.03
N LEU A 459 14.74 -18.25 -16.43
CA LEU A 459 15.35 -17.28 -15.53
C LEU A 459 14.96 -15.87 -15.94
N GLY A 460 14.49 -15.06 -14.98
CA GLY A 460 14.12 -13.68 -15.27
C GLY A 460 13.91 -12.85 -14.02
N THR A 461 13.86 -11.54 -14.18
CA THR A 461 13.53 -10.61 -13.11
C THR A 461 12.07 -10.18 -13.20
N VAL A 462 11.43 -10.11 -12.05
CA VAL A 462 10.13 -9.46 -11.92
C VAL A 462 10.28 -8.24 -11.03
N SER A 463 9.92 -7.09 -11.59
CA SER A 463 10.08 -5.80 -10.94
C SER A 463 8.94 -5.48 -9.99
N VAL A 464 9.28 -4.89 -8.85
CA VAL A 464 8.35 -4.25 -7.92
C VAL A 464 8.67 -2.76 -7.90
N SER A 465 7.76 -1.96 -8.47
CA SER A 465 7.94 -0.52 -8.60
C SER A 465 8.18 0.19 -7.26
N ASN A 466 9.02 1.21 -7.25
CA ASN A 466 9.16 2.12 -6.10
C ASN A 466 7.96 3.06 -5.92
N SER A 467 6.92 2.98 -6.77
CA SER A 467 5.62 3.59 -6.53
C SER A 467 4.93 2.97 -5.31
N TYR A 468 5.15 1.68 -5.04
CA TYR A 468 4.72 1.07 -3.77
C TYR A 468 5.45 1.68 -2.57
N ALA A 469 4.78 1.72 -1.42
CA ALA A 469 5.43 2.05 -0.17
C ALA A 469 6.56 1.04 0.13
N ARG A 470 7.63 1.51 0.76
CA ARG A 470 8.72 0.62 1.21
C ARG A 470 8.24 -0.52 2.11
N HIS A 471 7.20 -0.25 2.88
CA HIS A 471 6.60 -1.25 3.76
C HIS A 471 5.90 -2.33 2.93
N SER A 472 5.08 -1.95 1.95
CA SER A 472 4.41 -2.90 1.06
C SER A 472 5.41 -3.71 0.24
N GLN A 473 6.46 -3.05 -0.30
CA GLN A 473 7.56 -3.78 -0.95
C GLN A 473 8.21 -4.79 0.00
N ALA A 474 8.50 -4.39 1.25
CA ALA A 474 9.13 -5.29 2.22
C ALA A 474 8.21 -6.46 2.58
N VAL A 475 6.90 -6.25 2.70
CA VAL A 475 5.92 -7.32 2.97
C VAL A 475 5.83 -8.27 1.78
N MET A 476 5.69 -7.76 0.55
CA MET A 476 5.64 -8.58 -0.67
C MET A 476 6.90 -9.42 -0.85
N LEU A 477 8.08 -8.78 -0.77
CA LEU A 477 9.37 -9.46 -0.95
C LEU A 477 9.69 -10.37 0.24
N GLY A 478 9.20 -10.03 1.44
CA GLY A 478 9.29 -10.89 2.63
C GLY A 478 8.49 -12.17 2.48
N PHE A 479 7.27 -12.08 1.96
CA PHE A 479 6.42 -13.23 1.65
C PHE A 479 7.08 -14.14 0.60
N LEU A 480 7.57 -13.56 -0.49
CA LEU A 480 8.30 -14.31 -1.51
C LEU A 480 9.55 -15.00 -0.93
N ASN A 481 10.33 -14.29 -0.12
CA ASN A 481 11.53 -14.86 0.49
C ASN A 481 11.23 -15.96 1.51
N GLN A 482 10.07 -15.92 2.17
CA GLN A 482 9.67 -16.95 3.14
C GLN A 482 9.23 -18.24 2.45
N HIS A 483 8.42 -18.13 1.39
CA HIS A 483 7.71 -19.27 0.81
C HIS A 483 8.29 -19.77 -0.51
N PHE A 484 9.03 -18.93 -1.23
CA PHE A 484 9.54 -19.22 -2.58
C PHE A 484 11.05 -19.07 -2.70
N LYS A 485 11.77 -18.93 -1.59
CA LYS A 485 13.22 -18.81 -1.60
C LYS A 485 13.86 -20.07 -2.18
N ASP A 486 14.78 -19.87 -3.11
CA ASP A 486 15.70 -20.90 -3.56
C ASP A 486 16.93 -20.99 -2.66
N GLU A 487 17.33 -22.20 -2.29
CA GLU A 487 18.53 -22.45 -1.49
C GLU A 487 19.69 -22.98 -2.34
N ARG A 488 19.41 -23.57 -3.51
CA ARG A 488 20.40 -24.16 -4.40
C ARG A 488 21.31 -23.11 -5.04
N TRP A 489 20.71 -22.03 -5.58
CA TRP A 489 21.43 -21.02 -6.33
C TRP A 489 21.75 -19.73 -5.56
N ALA A 490 21.14 -19.52 -4.39
CA ALA A 490 21.31 -18.33 -3.57
C ALA A 490 22.77 -18.04 -3.17
N GLY A 491 23.61 -19.09 -3.08
CA GLY A 491 25.05 -18.96 -2.83
C GLY A 491 25.87 -18.53 -4.05
N SER A 492 25.39 -18.86 -5.27
CA SER A 492 26.09 -18.69 -6.54
C SER A 492 25.78 -17.36 -7.22
N ILE A 493 24.63 -16.75 -6.92
CA ILE A 493 24.17 -15.51 -7.56
C ILE A 493 23.91 -14.44 -6.51
N ARG A 494 24.57 -13.30 -6.65
CA ARG A 494 24.45 -12.18 -5.71
C ARG A 494 24.06 -10.89 -6.40
N PRO A 495 23.13 -10.10 -5.85
CA PRO A 495 22.74 -8.83 -6.44
C PRO A 495 23.91 -7.81 -6.38
N ARG A 496 24.11 -7.04 -7.45
CA ARG A 496 25.08 -5.94 -7.48
C ARG A 496 24.67 -4.78 -6.57
N LYS A 497 23.36 -4.50 -6.47
CA LYS A 497 22.76 -3.47 -5.60
C LYS A 497 21.74 -4.10 -4.68
N ARG A 498 22.21 -4.66 -3.57
CA ARG A 498 21.36 -5.43 -2.63
C ARG A 498 20.18 -4.63 -2.10
N PHE A 499 18.98 -5.20 -2.16
CA PHE A 499 17.82 -4.72 -1.41
C PHE A 499 17.87 -5.31 0.01
N ARG A 500 17.73 -4.44 1.03
CA ARG A 500 17.65 -4.88 2.43
C ARG A 500 16.19 -4.93 2.86
N LEU A 501 15.69 -6.14 3.10
CA LEU A 501 14.38 -6.35 3.70
C LEU A 501 14.37 -5.78 5.13
N ARG A 502 13.50 -4.78 5.37
CA ARG A 502 13.30 -4.18 6.70
C ARG A 502 11.86 -4.43 7.13
N LEU A 503 11.61 -5.63 7.66
CA LEU A 503 10.33 -6.03 8.23
C LEU A 503 10.32 -5.74 9.73
N ARG A 504 9.20 -5.26 10.24
CA ARG A 504 8.94 -5.17 11.68
C ARG A 504 8.73 -6.59 12.25
N LYS A 505 8.94 -6.79 13.54
CA LYS A 505 8.77 -8.10 14.19
C LYS A 505 7.42 -8.74 13.87
N ARG A 506 6.34 -7.98 13.99
CA ARG A 506 4.96 -8.44 13.68
C ARG A 506 4.71 -8.79 12.22
N ASP A 507 5.32 -8.04 11.29
CA ASP A 507 5.19 -8.38 9.87
C ASP A 507 5.89 -9.70 9.57
N ARG A 508 7.02 -9.96 10.22
CA ARG A 508 7.73 -11.26 10.15
C ARG A 508 6.91 -12.38 10.74
N GLU A 509 6.31 -12.17 11.92
CA GLU A 509 5.40 -13.14 12.57
C GLU A 509 4.19 -13.44 11.67
N PHE A 510 3.58 -12.41 11.09
CA PHE A 510 2.45 -12.57 10.17
C PHE A 510 2.83 -13.36 8.90
N ILE A 511 3.99 -13.06 8.31
CA ILE A 511 4.49 -13.78 7.14
C ILE A 511 4.85 -15.22 7.50
N ALA A 512 5.48 -15.45 8.66
CA ALA A 512 5.86 -16.80 9.11
C ALA A 512 4.67 -17.72 9.40
N GLN A 513 3.52 -17.14 9.76
CA GLN A 513 2.26 -17.86 10.00
C GLN A 513 1.40 -18.05 8.74
N SER A 514 1.83 -17.49 7.58
CA SER A 514 1.12 -17.63 6.32
C SER A 514 1.61 -18.84 5.54
N GLU A 515 0.80 -19.27 4.57
CA GLU A 515 1.10 -20.34 3.62
C GLU A 515 1.32 -19.80 2.20
N PRO A 516 1.97 -20.56 1.30
CA PRO A 516 2.09 -20.18 -0.12
C PRO A 516 0.74 -19.91 -0.77
N ALA A 517 -0.31 -20.66 -0.40
CA ALA A 517 -1.69 -20.49 -0.87
C ALA A 517 -2.31 -19.14 -0.47
N ASP A 518 -1.77 -18.46 0.55
CA ASP A 518 -2.26 -17.16 1.03
C ASP A 518 -1.98 -15.99 0.07
N MET A 519 -1.45 -16.23 -1.13
CA MET A 519 -1.12 -15.19 -2.12
C MET A 519 -2.28 -14.22 -2.36
N GLN A 520 -3.52 -14.72 -2.45
CA GLN A 520 -4.71 -13.87 -2.61
C GLN A 520 -4.99 -13.01 -1.38
N ARG A 521 -4.70 -13.52 -0.19
CA ARG A 521 -4.81 -12.78 1.07
C ARG A 521 -3.78 -11.65 1.12
N PHE A 522 -2.54 -11.89 0.67
CA PHE A 522 -1.50 -10.88 0.54
C PHE A 522 -1.84 -9.84 -0.54
N ASP A 523 -2.39 -10.25 -1.68
CA ASP A 523 -2.86 -9.34 -2.73
C ASP A 523 -3.92 -8.36 -2.21
N ARG A 524 -4.90 -8.87 -1.46
CA ARG A 524 -5.90 -8.04 -0.77
C ARG A 524 -5.27 -7.10 0.25
N LEU A 525 -4.34 -7.61 1.07
CA LEU A 525 -3.63 -6.80 2.05
C LEU A 525 -2.90 -5.62 1.40
N ILE A 526 -2.14 -5.86 0.32
CA ILE A 526 -1.43 -4.80 -0.40
C ILE A 526 -2.42 -3.77 -0.97
N SER A 527 -3.49 -4.23 -1.63
CA SER A 527 -4.55 -3.35 -2.15
C SER A 527 -5.19 -2.45 -1.09
N ASP A 528 -5.28 -2.95 0.14
CA ASP A 528 -5.90 -2.21 1.24
C ASP A 528 -4.98 -1.16 1.87
N ILE A 529 -3.67 -1.39 1.86
CA ILE A 529 -2.69 -0.49 2.48
C ILE A 529 -2.09 0.53 1.49
N GLU A 530 -2.16 0.25 0.18
CA GLU A 530 -1.66 1.17 -0.84
C GLU A 530 -2.73 2.17 -1.29
N PRO A 531 -2.36 3.44 -1.49
CA PRO A 531 -3.25 4.42 -2.11
C PRO A 531 -3.57 3.99 -3.55
N GLY A 532 -4.81 4.23 -4.00
CA GLY A 532 -5.21 3.87 -5.36
C GLY A 532 -5.44 2.36 -5.58
N GLY A 533 -5.33 1.53 -4.52
CA GLY A 533 -5.64 0.11 -4.59
C GLY A 533 -4.65 -0.72 -5.41
N LEU A 534 -3.38 -0.29 -5.48
CA LEU A 534 -2.31 -1.07 -6.12
C LEU A 534 -2.28 -2.49 -5.53
N ARG A 535 -2.25 -3.48 -6.40
CA ARG A 535 -2.25 -4.90 -6.04
C ARG A 535 -0.85 -5.49 -6.10
N PHE A 536 -0.71 -6.72 -5.65
CA PHE A 536 0.49 -7.52 -5.85
C PHE A 536 0.76 -7.66 -7.37
N PRO A 537 2.00 -7.46 -7.85
CA PRO A 537 2.30 -7.52 -9.28
C PRO A 537 1.84 -8.82 -9.94
N VAL A 538 1.15 -8.70 -11.08
CA VAL A 538 0.52 -9.85 -11.76
C VAL A 538 1.54 -10.91 -12.15
N LEU A 539 2.71 -10.49 -12.66
CA LEU A 539 3.78 -11.43 -13.05
C LEU A 539 4.34 -12.22 -11.86
N LEU A 540 4.47 -11.60 -10.67
CA LEU A 540 4.90 -12.32 -9.47
C LEU A 540 3.89 -13.42 -9.09
N LYS A 541 2.60 -13.11 -9.19
CA LYS A 541 1.55 -14.11 -8.94
C LYS A 541 1.58 -15.23 -9.98
N LYS A 542 1.74 -14.88 -11.25
CA LYS A 542 1.83 -15.86 -12.34
C LYS A 542 3.01 -16.79 -12.15
N TYR A 543 4.19 -16.25 -11.85
CA TYR A 543 5.40 -17.07 -11.68
C TYR A 543 5.34 -17.94 -10.42
N ALA A 544 4.83 -17.40 -9.30
CA ALA A 544 4.59 -18.21 -8.10
C ALA A 544 3.64 -19.40 -8.38
N GLY A 545 2.59 -19.19 -9.20
CA GLY A 545 1.69 -20.26 -9.67
C GLY A 545 2.33 -21.24 -10.64
N GLN A 546 3.54 -20.96 -11.15
CA GLN A 546 4.34 -21.88 -11.96
C GLN A 546 5.50 -22.51 -11.17
N ASN A 547 5.39 -22.58 -9.86
CA ASN A 547 6.41 -23.11 -8.95
C ASN A 547 7.77 -22.37 -9.00
N ALA A 548 7.80 -21.13 -9.50
CA ALA A 548 9.01 -20.33 -9.57
C ALA A 548 9.59 -20.06 -8.18
N LYS A 549 10.92 -20.11 -8.08
CA LYS A 549 11.68 -19.81 -6.87
C LYS A 549 12.40 -18.47 -6.99
N VAL A 550 12.64 -17.80 -5.85
CA VAL A 550 13.36 -16.53 -5.77
C VAL A 550 14.79 -16.77 -5.33
N ILE A 551 15.75 -16.30 -6.13
CA ILE A 551 17.19 -16.41 -5.80
C ILE A 551 17.67 -15.19 -5.02
N ALA A 552 17.34 -13.98 -5.49
CA ALA A 552 17.86 -12.74 -4.92
C ALA A 552 17.01 -11.52 -5.26
N PHE A 553 17.23 -10.42 -4.52
CA PHE A 553 16.59 -9.13 -4.78
C PHE A 553 17.63 -8.06 -5.09
N ASN A 554 17.54 -7.44 -6.26
CA ASN A 554 18.39 -6.33 -6.69
C ASN A 554 17.61 -5.02 -6.69
N ARG A 555 18.29 -3.91 -6.47
CA ARG A 555 17.71 -2.56 -6.67
C ARG A 555 18.12 -2.07 -8.03
N ASP A 556 17.15 -1.72 -8.85
CA ASP A 556 17.38 -1.04 -10.11
C ASP A 556 17.04 0.46 -9.99
N PRO A 557 18.04 1.34 -9.98
CA PRO A 557 17.81 2.78 -9.95
C PRO A 557 17.45 3.35 -11.32
N GLU A 558 17.73 2.67 -12.43
CA GLU A 558 17.41 3.12 -13.78
C GLU A 558 15.90 3.03 -14.03
N PHE A 559 15.31 1.89 -13.71
CA PHE A 559 13.85 1.65 -13.80
C PHE A 559 13.09 1.98 -12.52
N ASN A 560 13.79 2.45 -11.48
CA ASN A 560 13.18 2.79 -10.19
C ASN A 560 12.41 1.63 -9.55
N THR A 561 13.01 0.43 -9.56
CA THR A 561 12.40 -0.82 -9.09
C THR A 561 13.24 -1.56 -8.05
N VAL A 562 12.63 -2.58 -7.48
CA VAL A 562 13.31 -3.70 -6.83
C VAL A 562 12.96 -4.96 -7.63
N ASP A 563 13.97 -5.63 -8.15
CA ASP A 563 13.81 -6.78 -9.02
C ASP A 563 14.02 -8.06 -8.23
N ALA A 564 13.03 -8.94 -8.26
CA ALA A 564 13.14 -10.30 -7.77
C ALA A 564 13.68 -11.18 -8.91
N LEU A 565 14.89 -11.72 -8.75
CA LEU A 565 15.42 -12.74 -9.65
C LEU A 565 14.72 -14.06 -9.33
N MET A 566 13.94 -14.52 -10.28
CA MET A 566 13.19 -15.76 -10.17
C MET A 566 13.66 -16.78 -11.21
N TYR A 567 13.61 -18.05 -10.85
CA TYR A 567 13.81 -19.13 -11.80
C TYR A 567 12.76 -20.23 -11.65
N MET A 568 12.57 -21.01 -12.70
CA MET A 568 11.72 -22.19 -12.73
C MET A 568 12.54 -23.34 -13.33
N ASP A 569 12.47 -24.53 -12.77
CA ASP A 569 12.88 -25.76 -13.44
C ASP A 569 11.71 -26.21 -14.33
N VAL A 570 11.97 -26.51 -15.60
CA VAL A 570 10.94 -26.91 -16.55
C VAL A 570 10.24 -28.20 -16.10
N SER A 571 10.97 -29.09 -15.40
CA SER A 571 10.41 -30.33 -14.83
C SER A 571 9.37 -30.08 -13.71
N ASP A 572 9.41 -28.90 -13.08
CA ASP A 572 8.49 -28.53 -11.99
C ASP A 572 7.26 -27.77 -12.46
N LEU A 573 7.14 -27.50 -13.78
CA LEU A 573 5.99 -26.80 -14.33
C LEU A 573 4.68 -27.60 -14.14
N PRO A 574 3.58 -26.94 -13.74
CA PRO A 574 2.29 -27.61 -13.59
C PRO A 574 1.82 -28.26 -14.90
N GLN A 575 1.27 -29.46 -14.81
CA GLN A 575 0.72 -30.20 -15.97
C GLN A 575 -0.34 -29.39 -16.72
N GLU A 576 -1.16 -28.63 -16.00
CA GLU A 576 -2.16 -27.71 -16.58
C GLU A 576 -1.54 -26.67 -17.52
N THR A 577 -0.28 -26.32 -17.31
CA THR A 577 0.47 -25.38 -18.14
C THR A 577 1.08 -26.06 -19.37
N LEU A 578 1.57 -27.28 -19.23
CA LEU A 578 2.24 -28.03 -20.31
C LEU A 578 1.25 -28.67 -21.27
N ARG A 579 0.17 -29.28 -20.78
CA ARG A 579 -0.78 -30.09 -21.51
C ARG A 579 -1.35 -29.41 -22.78
N PRO A 580 -1.82 -28.14 -22.76
CA PRO A 580 -2.37 -27.50 -23.96
C PRO A 580 -1.36 -27.35 -25.10
N VAL A 581 -0.05 -27.27 -24.77
CA VAL A 581 1.02 -27.13 -25.76
C VAL A 581 1.47 -28.50 -26.27
N LEU A 582 1.52 -29.51 -25.41
CA LEU A 582 1.82 -30.88 -25.82
C LEU A 582 0.78 -31.38 -26.80
N GLU A 583 -0.51 -31.20 -26.53
CA GLU A 583 -1.61 -31.57 -27.43
C GLU A 583 -1.50 -30.88 -28.80
N GLU A 584 -1.07 -29.60 -28.86
CA GLU A 584 -0.85 -28.88 -30.13
C GLU A 584 0.36 -29.42 -30.90
N LEU A 585 1.46 -29.73 -30.21
CA LEU A 585 2.67 -30.25 -30.86
C LEU A 585 2.43 -31.67 -31.39
N GLU A 586 1.71 -32.52 -30.66
CA GLU A 586 1.32 -33.86 -31.11
C GLU A 586 0.39 -33.81 -32.32
N ALA A 587 -0.60 -32.90 -32.31
CA ALA A 587 -1.50 -32.70 -33.44
C ALA A 587 -0.76 -32.22 -34.70
N ALA A 588 0.23 -31.32 -34.54
CA ALA A 588 1.04 -30.86 -35.66
C ALA A 588 1.93 -31.98 -36.24
N GLN A 589 2.49 -32.85 -35.40
CA GLN A 589 3.27 -34.02 -35.87
C GLN A 589 2.43 -35.08 -36.58
N SER A 590 1.16 -35.20 -36.22
CA SER A 590 0.23 -36.17 -36.86
C SER A 590 -0.28 -35.71 -38.22
N GLN A 591 -0.04 -34.44 -38.61
CA GLN A 591 -0.44 -33.86 -39.90
C GLN A 591 0.68 -33.84 -40.95
N VAL A 592 1.90 -34.19 -40.56
CA VAL A 592 3.07 -34.38 -41.42
C VAL A 592 3.28 -35.87 -41.70
#